data_cef9f5ed43b0b687bd1fb1d4dccd2cb0
#
_entry.id   cef9f5ed43b0b687bd1fb1d4dccd2cb0
#
_cell.length_a   1.000
_cell.length_b   1.000
_cell.length_c   1.000
_cell.angle_alpha   90.00
_cell.angle_beta   90.00
_cell.angle_gamma   90.00
#
_symmetry.space_group_name_H-M   'P 1'
#
loop_
_entity.id
_entity.type
_entity.pdbx_description
1 polymer ?
#
loop_
_entity_poly.entity_id
_entity_poly.type
_entity_poly.pdbx_seq_one_letter_code
_entity_poly.pdbx_strand_id
1 'polypeptide(L)'
;VKVGKTSYYVDTKGHAYVGFFKLGNRLYRGDVKGRLTKNKTVSNVTFNSKGYADNDVNAKLKIELMNVISRITNPGMSKSQKLYACWCYLTSSSNFYYSGYWPDFNKKGWQREVAYNMLVSGGGDCYGFACTFAAMAREIGYNPYVVLGRVSGTRDGAADGLTSHGWVIIDGCYYDPEAQF
;
A
#
# COMPACT_ATOMS: atom_id res chain seq x y z
N VAL A 1 -27.28 -8.72 -2.08
CA VAL A 1 -28.64 -8.48 -1.60
C VAL A 1 -29.00 -7.02 -1.86
N LYS A 2 -30.27 -6.76 -2.17
CA LYS A 2 -30.80 -5.39 -2.39
C LYS A 2 -31.95 -5.15 -1.42
N VAL A 3 -31.89 -4.06 -0.67
CA VAL A 3 -32.97 -3.62 0.23
C VAL A 3 -33.40 -2.22 -0.18
N GLY A 4 -34.61 -2.10 -0.73
CA GLY A 4 -35.07 -0.89 -1.38
C GLY A 4 -34.14 -0.47 -2.55
N LYS A 5 -33.62 0.75 -2.49
CA LYS A 5 -32.62 1.26 -3.48
C LYS A 5 -31.18 0.95 -3.14
N THR A 6 -30.90 0.32 -1.97
CA THR A 6 -29.55 0.09 -1.45
C THR A 6 -29.09 -1.33 -1.73
N SER A 7 -27.86 -1.49 -2.20
CA SER A 7 -27.20 -2.78 -2.47
C SER A 7 -26.20 -3.12 -1.37
N TYR A 8 -26.13 -4.40 -1.03
CA TYR A 8 -25.19 -4.97 -0.06
C TYR A 8 -24.55 -6.22 -0.63
N TYR A 9 -23.32 -6.52 -0.24
CA TYR A 9 -22.78 -7.87 -0.28
C TYR A 9 -22.79 -8.42 1.14
N VAL A 10 -23.16 -9.69 1.27
CA VAL A 10 -23.25 -10.36 2.57
C VAL A 10 -22.47 -11.67 2.53
N ASP A 11 -21.95 -12.08 3.67
CA ASP A 11 -21.34 -13.39 3.86
C ASP A 11 -22.40 -14.50 3.91
N THR A 12 -21.99 -15.74 4.06
CA THR A 12 -22.88 -16.92 4.16
C THR A 12 -23.78 -16.90 5.39
N LYS A 13 -23.48 -16.07 6.39
CA LYS A 13 -24.27 -15.87 7.62
C LYS A 13 -25.20 -14.66 7.52
N GLY A 14 -25.20 -13.95 6.39
CA GLY A 14 -26.03 -12.77 6.17
C GLY A 14 -25.46 -11.46 6.68
N HIS A 15 -24.21 -11.42 7.18
CA HIS A 15 -23.57 -10.19 7.62
C HIS A 15 -23.07 -9.39 6.43
N ALA A 16 -23.39 -8.10 6.37
CA ALA A 16 -22.91 -7.22 5.33
C ALA A 16 -21.40 -6.95 5.45
N TYR A 17 -20.69 -7.02 4.32
CA TYR A 17 -19.28 -6.63 4.27
C TYR A 17 -19.11 -5.14 4.52
N VAL A 18 -18.20 -4.78 5.43
CA VAL A 18 -17.78 -3.42 5.77
C VAL A 18 -16.30 -3.25 5.41
N GLY A 19 -15.91 -2.06 4.94
CA GLY A 19 -14.54 -1.82 4.46
C GLY A 19 -14.31 -2.35 3.05
N PHE A 20 -13.05 -2.47 2.66
CA PHE A 20 -12.65 -3.06 1.38
C PHE A 20 -12.72 -4.58 1.42
N PHE A 21 -13.22 -5.21 0.37
CA PHE A 21 -13.25 -6.65 0.22
C PHE A 21 -13.16 -7.06 -1.25
N LYS A 22 -12.71 -8.28 -1.51
CA LYS A 22 -12.54 -8.85 -2.85
C LYS A 22 -13.55 -9.96 -3.08
N LEU A 23 -14.20 -9.95 -4.27
CA LEU A 23 -15.02 -11.04 -4.76
C LEU A 23 -14.55 -11.40 -6.16
N GLY A 24 -13.99 -12.58 -6.32
CA GLY A 24 -13.25 -12.95 -7.52
C GLY A 24 -12.08 -11.97 -7.73
N ASN A 25 -11.95 -11.43 -8.92
CA ASN A 25 -10.91 -10.47 -9.29
C ASN A 25 -11.33 -9.00 -9.12
N ARG A 26 -12.46 -8.71 -8.46
CA ARG A 26 -12.98 -7.36 -8.31
C ARG A 26 -12.90 -6.89 -6.88
N LEU A 27 -12.47 -5.65 -6.70
CA LEU A 27 -12.43 -4.96 -5.42
C LEU A 27 -13.74 -4.19 -5.21
N TYR A 28 -14.33 -4.34 -4.05
CA TYR A 28 -15.55 -3.68 -3.60
C TYR A 28 -15.31 -2.97 -2.25
N ARG A 29 -16.27 -2.16 -1.84
CA ARG A 29 -16.28 -1.55 -0.52
C ARG A 29 -17.68 -1.39 0.01
N GLY A 30 -17.92 -1.87 1.23
CA GLY A 30 -19.07 -1.49 2.06
C GLY A 30 -18.75 -0.29 2.94
N ASP A 31 -19.68 0.63 3.09
CA ASP A 31 -19.54 1.70 4.09
C ASP A 31 -19.71 1.15 5.52
N VAL A 32 -19.70 2.02 6.53
CA VAL A 32 -19.85 1.62 7.94
C VAL A 32 -21.19 0.93 8.26
N LYS A 33 -22.18 1.04 7.37
CA LYS A 33 -23.48 0.35 7.45
C LYS A 33 -23.56 -0.83 6.49
N GLY A 34 -22.44 -1.23 5.87
CA GLY A 34 -22.37 -2.30 4.88
C GLY A 34 -22.95 -1.96 3.50
N ARG A 35 -23.36 -0.72 3.26
CA ARG A 35 -23.92 -0.29 1.97
C ARG A 35 -22.83 -0.24 0.91
N LEU A 36 -23.07 -0.85 -0.23
CA LEU A 36 -22.10 -0.92 -1.34
C LEU A 36 -21.78 0.49 -1.86
N THR A 37 -20.49 0.84 -1.86
CA THR A 37 -19.97 2.09 -2.40
C THR A 37 -20.09 2.07 -3.93
N LYS A 38 -20.71 3.10 -4.52
CA LYS A 38 -20.89 3.27 -5.97
C LYS A 38 -20.63 4.71 -6.38
N ASN A 39 -20.11 4.92 -7.61
CA ASN A 39 -19.85 6.25 -8.20
C ASN A 39 -19.10 7.18 -7.22
N LYS A 40 -18.09 6.66 -6.54
CA LYS A 40 -17.36 7.40 -5.51
C LYS A 40 -15.91 6.93 -5.40
N THR A 41 -15.02 7.88 -5.14
CA THR A 41 -13.62 7.60 -4.79
C THR A 41 -13.45 7.58 -3.27
N VAL A 42 -12.83 6.53 -2.74
CA VAL A 42 -12.50 6.37 -1.32
C VAL A 42 -11.08 5.83 -1.21
N SER A 43 -10.22 6.49 -0.42
CA SER A 43 -8.80 6.13 -0.26
C SER A 43 -8.08 5.96 -1.61
N ASN A 44 -8.30 6.89 -2.54
CA ASN A 44 -7.80 6.89 -3.92
C ASN A 44 -8.33 5.77 -4.83
N VAL A 45 -9.22 4.90 -4.37
CA VAL A 45 -9.86 3.85 -5.19
C VAL A 45 -11.21 4.37 -5.68
N THR A 46 -11.43 4.38 -6.99
CA THR A 46 -12.67 4.82 -7.63
C THR A 46 -13.59 3.62 -7.90
N PHE A 47 -14.83 3.72 -7.41
CA PHE A 47 -15.88 2.71 -7.60
C PHE A 47 -16.89 3.19 -8.63
N ASN A 48 -17.19 2.36 -9.62
CA ASN A 48 -18.12 2.64 -10.69
C ASN A 48 -19.60 2.45 -10.27
N SER A 49 -20.53 2.63 -11.20
CA SER A 49 -21.98 2.51 -10.96
C SER A 49 -22.40 1.09 -10.53
N LYS A 50 -21.64 0.06 -10.90
CA LYS A 50 -21.88 -1.34 -10.50
C LYS A 50 -21.33 -1.65 -9.11
N GLY A 51 -20.49 -0.74 -8.53
CA GLY A 51 -19.95 -0.82 -7.18
C GLY A 51 -18.63 -1.59 -7.05
N TYR A 52 -17.97 -1.94 -8.14
CA TYR A 52 -16.60 -2.44 -8.09
C TYR A 52 -15.60 -1.36 -8.53
N ALA A 53 -14.38 -1.49 -8.07
CA ALA A 53 -13.32 -0.54 -8.37
C ALA A 53 -12.92 -0.61 -9.86
N ASP A 54 -12.53 0.54 -10.42
CA ASP A 54 -11.89 0.61 -11.72
C ASP A 54 -10.54 -0.14 -11.66
N ASN A 55 -10.12 -0.72 -12.79
CA ASN A 55 -8.88 -1.52 -12.86
C ASN A 55 -7.67 -0.60 -13.07
N ASP A 56 -7.44 0.32 -12.14
CA ASP A 56 -6.31 1.24 -12.11
C ASP A 56 -5.23 0.78 -11.09
N VAL A 57 -4.13 1.52 -11.06
CA VAL A 57 -3.01 1.23 -10.14
C VAL A 57 -3.43 1.31 -8.67
N ASN A 58 -4.39 2.18 -8.31
CA ASN A 58 -4.84 2.32 -6.93
C ASN A 58 -5.61 1.10 -6.44
N ALA A 59 -6.50 0.57 -7.30
CA ALA A 59 -7.25 -0.66 -7.00
C ALA A 59 -6.32 -1.88 -6.96
N LYS A 60 -5.37 -1.97 -7.90
CA LYS A 60 -4.37 -3.05 -7.93
C LYS A 60 -3.48 -3.02 -6.69
N LEU A 61 -2.92 -1.86 -6.33
CA LEU A 61 -2.14 -1.70 -5.11
C LEU A 61 -2.96 -2.08 -3.87
N LYS A 62 -4.22 -1.65 -3.78
CA LYS A 62 -5.09 -1.99 -2.65
C LYS A 62 -5.28 -3.50 -2.52
N ILE A 63 -5.49 -4.20 -3.62
CA ILE A 63 -5.62 -5.67 -3.63
C ILE A 63 -4.33 -6.33 -3.13
N GLU A 64 -3.16 -5.91 -3.63
CA GLU A 64 -1.88 -6.48 -3.20
C GLU A 64 -1.60 -6.20 -1.72
N LEU A 65 -1.86 -4.98 -1.24
CA LEU A 65 -1.73 -4.65 0.18
C LEU A 65 -2.65 -5.53 1.06
N MET A 66 -3.91 -5.72 0.66
CA MET A 66 -4.84 -6.60 1.38
C MET A 66 -4.33 -8.05 1.41
N ASN A 67 -3.83 -8.57 0.28
CA ASN A 67 -3.26 -9.92 0.17
C ASN A 67 -2.06 -10.08 1.12
N VAL A 68 -1.11 -9.15 1.08
CA VAL A 68 0.10 -9.19 1.91
C VAL A 68 -0.26 -9.05 3.38
N ILE A 69 -0.99 -8.00 3.76
CA ILE A 69 -1.33 -7.72 5.18
C ILE A 69 -2.11 -8.87 5.81
N SER A 70 -3.07 -9.46 5.09
CA SER A 70 -3.82 -10.61 5.62
C SER A 70 -2.96 -11.85 5.84
N ARG A 71 -1.86 -12.01 5.09
CA ARG A 71 -0.92 -13.13 5.21
C ARG A 71 0.07 -12.95 6.35
N ILE A 72 0.55 -11.71 6.59
CA ILE A 72 1.60 -11.43 7.58
C ILE A 72 1.08 -10.94 8.93
N THR A 73 -0.22 -10.68 9.06
CA THR A 73 -0.85 -10.18 10.29
C THR A 73 -2.09 -10.98 10.66
N ASN A 74 -2.52 -10.84 11.91
CA ASN A 74 -3.79 -11.40 12.38
C ASN A 74 -4.56 -10.39 13.25
N PRO A 75 -5.85 -10.62 13.53
CA PRO A 75 -6.68 -9.70 14.32
C PRO A 75 -6.18 -9.43 15.75
N GLY A 76 -5.45 -10.38 16.36
CA GLY A 76 -4.92 -10.26 17.72
C GLY A 76 -3.67 -9.38 17.83
N MET A 77 -3.02 -9.04 16.72
CA MET A 77 -1.84 -8.18 16.73
C MET A 77 -2.20 -6.73 17.02
N SER A 78 -1.40 -6.08 17.88
CA SER A 78 -1.42 -4.63 18.08
C SER A 78 -0.99 -3.91 16.79
N LYS A 79 -1.27 -2.60 16.71
CA LYS A 79 -0.88 -1.79 15.56
C LYS A 79 0.65 -1.79 15.35
N SER A 80 1.43 -1.73 16.42
CA SER A 80 2.90 -1.79 16.37
C SER A 80 3.43 -3.15 15.94
N GLN A 81 2.82 -4.24 16.40
CA GLN A 81 3.18 -5.58 15.95
C GLN A 81 2.89 -5.78 14.45
N LYS A 82 1.79 -5.22 13.93
CA LYS A 82 1.50 -5.22 12.50
C LYS A 82 2.53 -4.40 11.70
N LEU A 83 2.97 -3.25 12.23
CA LEU A 83 4.01 -2.44 11.58
C LEU A 83 5.34 -3.21 11.53
N TYR A 84 5.70 -3.88 12.63
CA TYR A 84 6.89 -4.72 12.66
C TYR A 84 6.80 -5.90 11.68
N ALA A 85 5.64 -6.53 11.55
CA ALA A 85 5.43 -7.58 10.54
C ALA A 85 5.58 -7.04 9.11
N CYS A 86 5.11 -5.82 8.82
CA CYS A 86 5.33 -5.14 7.55
C CYS A 86 6.82 -4.89 7.30
N TRP A 87 7.54 -4.43 8.32
CA TRP A 87 8.99 -4.23 8.27
C TRP A 87 9.70 -5.54 7.92
N CYS A 88 9.51 -6.58 8.72
CA CYS A 88 10.14 -7.89 8.50
C CYS A 88 9.84 -8.48 7.11
N TYR A 89 8.61 -8.30 6.62
CA TYR A 89 8.24 -8.77 5.28
C TYR A 89 9.01 -8.03 4.19
N LEU A 90 9.12 -6.71 4.30
CA LEU A 90 9.73 -5.86 3.29
C LEU A 90 11.27 -5.95 3.32
N THR A 91 11.88 -6.14 4.49
CA THR A 91 13.34 -6.24 4.65
C THR A 91 13.88 -7.66 4.48
N SER A 92 13.04 -8.61 4.09
CA SER A 92 13.46 -10.01 3.83
C SER A 92 13.97 -10.15 2.40
N SER A 93 15.23 -10.54 2.25
CA SER A 93 15.86 -10.86 0.97
C SER A 93 15.21 -12.05 0.23
N SER A 94 14.40 -12.85 0.92
CA SER A 94 13.58 -13.88 0.29
C SER A 94 12.38 -13.33 -0.46
N ASN A 95 11.93 -12.10 -0.13
CA ASN A 95 10.78 -11.48 -0.73
C ASN A 95 11.16 -10.36 -1.69
N PHE A 96 12.24 -9.64 -1.38
CA PHE A 96 12.64 -8.42 -2.11
C PHE A 96 14.14 -8.38 -2.35
N TYR A 97 14.52 -7.61 -3.37
CA TYR A 97 15.91 -7.36 -3.73
C TYR A 97 16.09 -5.92 -4.23
N TYR A 98 17.30 -5.40 -4.11
CA TYR A 98 17.63 -4.09 -4.67
C TYR A 98 17.64 -4.14 -6.19
N SER A 99 16.91 -3.21 -6.82
CA SER A 99 16.86 -3.04 -8.28
C SER A 99 16.67 -1.57 -8.59
N GLY A 100 17.63 -0.98 -9.31
CA GLY A 100 17.56 0.43 -9.68
C GLY A 100 16.33 0.73 -10.54
N TYR A 101 15.54 1.70 -10.08
CA TYR A 101 14.40 2.26 -10.80
C TYR A 101 14.27 3.73 -10.45
N TRP A 102 14.16 4.60 -11.44
CA TRP A 102 14.01 6.03 -11.21
C TRP A 102 12.56 6.46 -11.48
N PRO A 103 11.80 6.83 -10.44
CA PRO A 103 10.41 7.25 -10.60
C PRO A 103 10.30 8.58 -11.34
N ASP A 104 9.21 8.77 -12.09
CA ASP A 104 8.80 10.10 -12.54
C ASP A 104 8.13 10.84 -11.35
N PHE A 105 8.91 11.63 -10.63
CA PHE A 105 8.47 12.39 -9.47
C PHE A 105 7.39 13.44 -9.79
N ASN A 106 7.27 13.87 -11.06
CA ASN A 106 6.25 14.82 -11.51
C ASN A 106 4.89 14.16 -11.73
N LYS A 107 4.88 12.84 -11.89
CA LYS A 107 3.63 12.09 -12.10
C LYS A 107 2.80 12.03 -10.82
N LYS A 108 1.58 12.57 -10.88
CA LYS A 108 0.64 12.49 -9.74
C LYS A 108 0.40 11.02 -9.35
N GLY A 109 0.72 10.69 -8.10
CA GLY A 109 0.51 9.33 -7.58
C GLY A 109 1.64 8.36 -7.87
N TRP A 110 2.81 8.84 -8.32
CA TRP A 110 4.00 8.04 -8.55
C TRP A 110 4.35 7.09 -7.39
N GLN A 111 4.19 7.53 -6.15
CA GLN A 111 4.44 6.70 -4.96
C GLN A 111 3.61 5.42 -4.94
N ARG A 112 2.36 5.49 -5.38
CA ARG A 112 1.46 4.32 -5.42
C ARG A 112 1.83 3.37 -6.56
N GLU A 113 2.25 3.90 -7.68
CA GLU A 113 2.74 3.11 -8.81
C GLU A 113 4.02 2.38 -8.46
N VAL A 114 4.98 3.07 -7.84
CA VAL A 114 6.24 2.51 -7.37
C VAL A 114 6.00 1.39 -6.34
N ALA A 115 5.14 1.64 -5.34
CA ALA A 115 4.78 0.63 -4.35
C ALA A 115 4.10 -0.61 -4.98
N TYR A 116 3.21 -0.40 -5.96
CA TYR A 116 2.55 -1.50 -6.66
C TYR A 116 3.57 -2.32 -7.46
N ASN A 117 4.43 -1.66 -8.24
CA ASN A 117 5.43 -2.32 -9.06
C ASN A 117 6.38 -3.16 -8.20
N MET A 118 6.87 -2.61 -7.08
CA MET A 118 7.74 -3.34 -6.17
C MET A 118 7.04 -4.55 -5.53
N LEU A 119 5.79 -4.42 -5.07
CA LEU A 119 5.05 -5.55 -4.50
C LEU A 119 4.84 -6.69 -5.50
N VAL A 120 4.74 -6.39 -6.80
CA VAL A 120 4.52 -7.38 -7.85
C VAL A 120 5.84 -7.98 -8.36
N SER A 121 6.89 -7.16 -8.52
CA SER A 121 8.17 -7.61 -9.09
C SER A 121 9.14 -8.18 -8.05
N GLY A 122 9.01 -7.77 -6.79
CA GLY A 122 9.97 -8.04 -5.73
C GLY A 122 11.22 -7.15 -5.78
N GLY A 123 11.39 -6.32 -6.81
CA GLY A 123 12.55 -5.44 -6.99
C GLY A 123 12.22 -3.97 -6.80
N GLY A 124 13.13 -3.22 -6.16
CA GLY A 124 13.02 -1.80 -5.98
C GLY A 124 14.30 -1.15 -5.49
N ASP A 125 14.37 0.17 -5.61
CA ASP A 125 15.40 1.02 -5.02
C ASP A 125 14.91 1.64 -3.69
N CYS A 126 15.64 2.60 -3.15
CA CYS A 126 15.26 3.30 -1.93
C CYS A 126 13.83 3.90 -2.00
N TYR A 127 13.40 4.40 -3.15
CA TYR A 127 12.04 4.92 -3.36
C TYR A 127 11.01 3.80 -3.37
N GLY A 128 11.34 2.66 -3.97
CA GLY A 128 10.53 1.44 -3.97
C GLY A 128 10.26 0.96 -2.55
N PHE A 129 11.30 0.79 -1.78
CA PHE A 129 11.23 0.37 -0.38
C PHE A 129 10.45 1.37 0.48
N ALA A 130 10.77 2.68 0.38
CA ALA A 130 10.08 3.71 1.15
C ALA A 130 8.59 3.80 0.80
N CYS A 131 8.24 3.83 -0.50
CA CYS A 131 6.84 3.91 -0.94
C CYS A 131 6.04 2.68 -0.53
N THR A 132 6.63 1.48 -0.63
CA THR A 132 5.97 0.22 -0.26
C THR A 132 5.74 0.15 1.25
N PHE A 133 6.74 0.49 2.07
CA PHE A 133 6.57 0.53 3.53
C PHE A 133 5.51 1.54 3.95
N ALA A 134 5.52 2.74 3.36
CA ALA A 134 4.51 3.74 3.62
C ALA A 134 3.10 3.28 3.21
N ALA A 135 2.96 2.57 2.09
CA ALA A 135 1.67 2.02 1.66
C ALA A 135 1.17 0.94 2.63
N MET A 136 2.03 0.03 3.08
CA MET A 136 1.71 -0.99 4.07
C MET A 136 1.34 -0.36 5.43
N ALA A 137 2.09 0.65 5.88
CA ALA A 137 1.81 1.36 7.12
C ALA A 137 0.45 2.08 7.08
N ARG A 138 0.09 2.71 5.95
CA ARG A 138 -1.26 3.31 5.77
C ARG A 138 -2.35 2.27 5.83
N GLU A 139 -2.13 1.10 5.26
CA GLU A 139 -3.13 0.01 5.26
C GLU A 139 -3.47 -0.46 6.68
N ILE A 140 -2.52 -0.45 7.58
CA ILE A 140 -2.70 -0.80 9.00
C ILE A 140 -3.02 0.41 9.89
N GLY A 141 -3.30 1.60 9.29
CA GLY A 141 -3.83 2.77 9.97
C GLY A 141 -2.81 3.76 10.52
N TYR A 142 -1.55 3.74 10.08
CA TYR A 142 -0.59 4.82 10.33
C TYR A 142 -0.74 5.97 9.33
N ASN A 143 -0.09 7.10 9.64
CA ASN A 143 0.00 8.24 8.74
C ASN A 143 1.46 8.52 8.34
N PRO A 144 2.07 7.67 7.50
CA PRO A 144 3.47 7.80 7.11
C PRO A 144 3.70 8.93 6.11
N TYR A 145 4.90 9.49 6.16
CA TYR A 145 5.43 10.42 5.17
C TYR A 145 6.60 9.77 4.46
N VAL A 146 6.57 9.71 3.13
CA VAL A 146 7.74 9.38 2.31
C VAL A 146 8.56 10.65 2.16
N VAL A 147 9.80 10.61 2.57
CA VAL A 147 10.76 11.70 2.47
C VAL A 147 11.70 11.44 1.32
N LEU A 148 11.92 12.44 0.50
CA LEU A 148 12.94 12.47 -0.54
C LEU A 148 14.04 13.40 -0.10
N GLY A 149 15.27 12.92 -0.09
CA GLY A 149 16.41 13.71 0.36
C GLY A 149 17.72 13.16 -0.17
N ARG A 150 18.78 13.47 0.52
CA ARG A 150 20.14 13.01 0.21
C ARG A 150 20.81 12.53 1.47
N VAL A 151 21.57 11.46 1.37
CA VAL A 151 22.36 10.87 2.45
C VAL A 151 23.82 10.75 2.01
N SER A 152 24.75 10.59 2.95
CA SER A 152 26.14 10.33 2.62
C SER A 152 26.26 9.06 1.77
N GLY A 153 26.94 9.17 0.64
CA GLY A 153 27.10 8.07 -0.32
C GLY A 153 27.53 8.57 -1.68
N THR A 154 27.94 7.64 -2.54
CA THR A 154 28.47 7.95 -3.89
C THR A 154 27.70 7.20 -4.99
N ARG A 155 26.57 6.59 -4.65
CA ARG A 155 25.83 5.70 -5.57
C ARG A 155 25.38 6.39 -6.86
N ASP A 156 24.96 7.65 -6.80
CA ASP A 156 24.57 8.46 -7.96
C ASP A 156 25.72 9.30 -8.56
N GLY A 157 26.96 9.10 -8.06
CA GLY A 157 28.16 9.71 -8.62
C GLY A 157 28.29 11.23 -8.37
N ALA A 158 27.51 11.81 -7.48
CA ALA A 158 27.57 13.23 -7.18
C ALA A 158 28.90 13.62 -6.50
N ALA A 159 29.51 14.71 -6.96
CA ALA A 159 30.84 15.17 -6.49
C ALA A 159 30.85 15.62 -5.03
N ASP A 160 29.70 15.92 -4.45
CA ASP A 160 29.57 16.37 -3.04
C ASP A 160 29.49 15.22 -2.04
N GLY A 161 29.64 13.96 -2.47
CA GLY A 161 29.59 12.77 -1.63
C GLY A 161 28.21 12.46 -1.03
N LEU A 162 27.14 13.03 -1.62
CA LEU A 162 25.77 12.77 -1.22
C LEU A 162 25.02 12.04 -2.33
N THR A 163 24.26 11.02 -1.98
CA THR A 163 23.38 10.27 -2.92
C THR A 163 21.92 10.56 -2.64
N SER A 164 21.11 10.61 -3.68
CA SER A 164 19.66 10.75 -3.58
C SER A 164 19.06 9.55 -2.89
N HIS A 165 18.15 9.77 -1.95
CA HIS A 165 17.60 8.71 -1.10
C HIS A 165 16.15 8.97 -0.71
N GLY A 166 15.43 7.87 -0.41
CA GLY A 166 14.06 7.91 0.06
C GLY A 166 13.89 7.09 1.34
N TRP A 167 13.21 7.66 2.33
CA TRP A 167 12.86 6.96 3.58
C TRP A 167 11.47 7.34 4.08
N VAL A 168 11.06 6.81 5.21
CA VAL A 168 9.71 7.01 5.75
C VAL A 168 9.78 7.58 7.17
N ILE A 169 8.89 8.52 7.47
CA ILE A 169 8.65 9.00 8.84
C ILE A 169 7.26 8.54 9.28
N ILE A 170 7.19 7.87 10.43
CA ILE A 170 5.94 7.44 11.08
C ILE A 170 6.00 7.86 12.55
N ASP A 171 5.04 8.69 12.99
CA ASP A 171 4.93 9.14 14.37
C ASP A 171 6.25 9.71 14.93
N GLY A 172 7.01 10.45 14.09
CA GLY A 172 8.31 11.05 14.43
C GLY A 172 9.51 10.09 14.36
N CYS A 173 9.32 8.81 14.10
CA CYS A 173 10.39 7.84 13.91
C CYS A 173 10.76 7.70 12.44
N TYR A 174 12.05 7.51 12.16
CA TYR A 174 12.62 7.31 10.83
C TYR A 174 12.74 5.82 10.52
N TYR A 175 12.33 5.42 9.32
CA TYR A 175 12.39 4.05 8.82
C TYR A 175 13.03 4.05 7.44
N ASP A 176 14.11 3.32 7.30
CA ASP A 176 14.83 3.13 6.03
C ASP A 176 14.95 1.63 5.72
N PRO A 177 13.91 1.04 5.10
CA PRO A 177 13.92 -0.39 4.85
C PRO A 177 14.96 -0.82 3.78
N GLU A 178 15.39 0.08 2.89
CA GLU A 178 16.43 -0.21 1.89
C GLU A 178 17.81 -0.38 2.53
N ALA A 179 18.09 0.28 3.66
CA ALA A 179 19.35 0.13 4.37
C ALA A 179 19.65 -1.29 4.88
N GLN A 180 18.71 -2.24 4.72
CA GLN A 180 18.92 -3.66 5.00
C GLN A 180 19.51 -4.43 3.80
N PHE A 181 19.63 -3.80 2.61
CA PHE A 181 20.13 -4.37 1.36
C PHE A 181 21.40 -3.64 0.90
#